data_1cd546ac18c3f7bd87673021284c5459
#
_entry.id   1cd546ac18c3f7bd87673021284c5459
#
_cell.length_a   1.000
_cell.length_b   1.000
_cell.length_c   1.000
_cell.angle_alpha   90.00
_cell.angle_beta   90.00
_cell.angle_gamma   90.00
#
_symmetry.space_group_name_H-M   'P 1'
#
loop_
_entity.id
_entity.type
_entity.pdbx_description
1 polymer ?
#
loop_
_entity_poly.entity_id
_entity_poly.type
_entity_poly.pdbx_seq_one_letter_code
_entity_poly.pdbx_strand_id
1 'polypeptide(L)'
;MDRNKFLAQPDVRGFIDWLCLNLADLNVHLRFNPSRFVRGGIDRQVVGIEEVHALYCWETSWSDYQTGRLVRSDDWKSTSISLNLLRDRLLTAMANGCEATTYKACRAVLNWGGVRGAVPFLNRLQQQGKLVQYLDSCRSLFVLNGSQTLSQLNKHSIWRFDAGLTKIHSLLDATGSPIYDSRVGAAIAMLYALYRQSATESSVLNFPTGAARGDQVRDPGELGFAKAPQFFTRSVPGERWAQSQVELGWIVREALQRAPHLFSGSLEERCRSFEAALFMIGYDLRCLALPCIATVSADVITTDPCSRETGHSESKSSCTWVPTSFPFPQVLDEYLVCSRMEGRAIDLSVFRQWQITEKSRTPETARSYCFPLRSTEFDLVSYSLEDLELIARGGETGLKVLNAGEAEFVAGDEREQVCMVCAFLCGRSKQLATQYQISPLDILVKAGFAGIGSSAKLLRRIGQAVGQHFDLLDGEQPTELFTAFFGQTLADLDEQLRRTVDLL
;
A
#
# COMPACT_ATOMS: atom_id res chain seq x y z
N MET A 1 -21.65 3.97 18.50
CA MET A 1 -22.17 5.31 18.14
C MET A 1 -22.89 5.15 16.81
N ASP A 2 -24.12 5.59 16.69
CA ASP A 2 -24.87 5.66 15.45
C ASP A 2 -24.54 6.93 14.67
N ARG A 3 -24.99 7.00 13.39
CA ARG A 3 -24.73 8.12 12.48
C ARG A 3 -25.18 9.47 13.05
N ASN A 4 -26.38 9.54 13.62
CA ASN A 4 -26.94 10.80 14.08
C ASN A 4 -26.16 11.36 15.28
N LYS A 5 -25.78 10.49 16.23
CA LYS A 5 -24.95 10.88 17.37
C LYS A 5 -23.54 11.27 16.91
N PHE A 6 -23.00 10.61 15.90
CA PHE A 6 -21.68 10.94 15.34
C PHE A 6 -21.73 12.34 14.68
N LEU A 7 -22.67 12.59 13.79
CA LEU A 7 -22.82 13.87 13.07
C LEU A 7 -23.23 15.03 14.00
N ALA A 8 -23.83 14.73 15.15
CA ALA A 8 -24.21 15.77 16.13
C ALA A 8 -23.05 16.27 16.98
N GLN A 9 -21.88 15.61 16.97
CA GLN A 9 -20.71 16.07 17.72
C GLN A 9 -20.24 17.44 17.21
N PRO A 10 -19.95 18.42 18.11
CA PRO A 10 -19.63 19.78 17.69
C PRO A 10 -18.47 19.85 16.69
N ASP A 11 -17.38 19.13 16.92
CA ASP A 11 -16.20 19.07 16.05
C ASP A 11 -16.52 18.47 14.67
N VAL A 12 -17.32 17.42 14.62
CA VAL A 12 -17.77 16.80 13.35
C VAL A 12 -18.64 17.77 12.55
N ARG A 13 -19.59 18.42 13.23
CA ARG A 13 -20.46 19.41 12.61
C ARG A 13 -19.67 20.59 12.06
N GLY A 14 -18.77 21.15 12.88
CA GLY A 14 -17.91 22.25 12.48
C GLY A 14 -17.02 21.88 11.30
N PHE A 15 -16.50 20.65 11.25
CA PHE A 15 -15.73 20.18 10.09
C PHE A 15 -16.60 20.07 8.82
N ILE A 16 -17.81 19.56 8.94
CA ILE A 16 -18.76 19.50 7.80
C ILE A 16 -19.11 20.91 7.31
N ASP A 17 -19.41 21.84 8.23
CA ASP A 17 -19.68 23.24 7.89
C ASP A 17 -18.48 23.89 7.18
N TRP A 18 -17.27 23.62 7.69
CA TRP A 18 -16.03 24.08 7.05
C TRP A 18 -15.86 23.51 5.64
N LEU A 19 -16.11 22.20 5.44
CA LEU A 19 -16.06 21.58 4.10
C LEU A 19 -17.05 22.27 3.14
N CYS A 20 -18.30 22.49 3.56
CA CYS A 20 -19.32 23.15 2.74
C CYS A 20 -18.91 24.57 2.32
N LEU A 21 -18.19 25.29 3.18
CA LEU A 21 -17.77 26.66 2.92
C LEU A 21 -16.50 26.77 2.09
N ASN A 22 -15.58 25.81 2.19
CA ASN A 22 -14.22 25.97 1.66
C ASN A 22 -13.93 25.10 0.44
N LEU A 23 -14.69 24.03 0.18
CA LEU A 23 -14.37 23.11 -0.91
C LEU A 23 -14.44 23.74 -2.30
N ALA A 24 -15.34 24.71 -2.52
CA ALA A 24 -15.48 25.40 -3.80
C ALA A 24 -14.29 26.33 -4.10
N ASP A 25 -13.67 26.88 -3.05
CA ASP A 25 -12.60 27.87 -3.16
C ASP A 25 -11.22 27.29 -2.75
N LEU A 26 -11.12 25.97 -2.59
CA LEU A 26 -9.92 25.29 -2.16
C LEU A 26 -8.80 25.44 -3.20
N ASN A 27 -7.73 26.13 -2.83
CA ASN A 27 -6.56 26.25 -3.69
C ASN A 27 -5.72 24.96 -3.65
N VAL A 28 -5.51 24.34 -4.79
CA VAL A 28 -4.79 23.08 -4.90
C VAL A 28 -3.75 23.17 -6.02
N HIS A 29 -2.51 22.83 -5.72
CA HIS A 29 -1.45 22.71 -6.71
C HIS A 29 -1.05 21.23 -6.86
N LEU A 30 -1.72 20.50 -7.75
CA LEU A 30 -1.41 19.10 -8.00
C LEU A 30 -0.06 18.97 -8.71
N ARG A 31 0.83 18.17 -8.11
CA ARG A 31 2.14 17.82 -8.67
C ARG A 31 2.34 16.32 -8.63
N PHE A 32 2.33 15.71 -9.81
CA PHE A 32 2.58 14.28 -9.96
C PHE A 32 3.79 14.09 -10.87
N ASN A 33 4.79 13.39 -10.41
CA ASN A 33 5.87 12.97 -11.29
C ASN A 33 5.37 11.96 -12.32
N PRO A 34 5.90 11.98 -13.55
CA PRO A 34 5.58 10.96 -14.55
C PRO A 34 5.76 9.55 -13.98
N SER A 35 4.77 8.71 -14.17
CA SER A 35 4.77 7.33 -13.69
C SER A 35 3.95 6.44 -14.61
N ARG A 36 3.99 5.12 -14.39
CA ARG A 36 3.11 4.19 -15.13
C ARG A 36 1.61 4.45 -14.94
N PHE A 37 1.23 5.15 -13.87
CA PHE A 37 -0.16 5.46 -13.56
C PHE A 37 -0.57 6.86 -14.05
N VAL A 38 0.40 7.78 -14.20
CA VAL A 38 0.22 9.15 -14.67
C VAL A 38 1.36 9.45 -15.64
N ARG A 39 1.22 9.01 -16.90
CA ARG A 39 2.34 8.98 -17.86
C ARG A 39 2.96 10.35 -18.13
N GLY A 40 2.14 11.38 -18.25
CA GLY A 40 2.60 12.74 -18.51
C GLY A 40 2.99 13.52 -17.26
N GLY A 41 2.76 12.95 -16.05
CA GLY A 41 2.75 13.73 -14.83
C GLY A 41 1.61 14.76 -14.80
N ILE A 42 1.52 15.50 -13.70
CA ILE A 42 0.61 16.65 -13.56
C ILE A 42 1.39 17.76 -12.87
N ASP A 43 1.29 18.99 -13.38
CA ASP A 43 1.68 20.21 -12.68
C ASP A 43 0.62 21.26 -12.99
N ARG A 44 -0.40 21.35 -12.10
CA ARG A 44 -1.58 22.20 -12.31
C ARG A 44 -2.04 22.82 -11.00
N GLN A 45 -2.22 24.13 -11.05
CA GLN A 45 -2.88 24.87 -9.98
C GLN A 45 -4.35 25.07 -10.38
N VAL A 46 -5.24 24.72 -9.46
CA VAL A 46 -6.69 24.80 -9.64
C VAL A 46 -7.35 25.33 -8.37
N VAL A 47 -8.59 25.83 -8.52
CA VAL A 47 -9.41 26.31 -7.42
C VAL A 47 -10.70 25.50 -7.37
N GLY A 48 -10.99 24.91 -6.22
CA GLY A 48 -12.16 24.10 -5.98
C GLY A 48 -11.93 22.61 -6.17
N ILE A 49 -12.68 21.85 -5.37
CA ILE A 49 -12.59 20.37 -5.32
C ILE A 49 -13.05 19.72 -6.64
N GLU A 50 -13.95 20.36 -7.39
CA GLU A 50 -14.45 19.86 -8.67
C GLU A 50 -13.38 19.96 -9.76
N GLU A 51 -12.57 21.03 -9.75
CA GLU A 51 -11.43 21.16 -10.66
C GLU A 51 -10.34 20.12 -10.37
N VAL A 52 -10.13 19.81 -9.09
CA VAL A 52 -9.26 18.68 -8.72
C VAL A 52 -9.80 17.37 -9.28
N HIS A 53 -11.10 17.12 -9.16
CA HIS A 53 -11.76 15.94 -9.72
C HIS A 53 -11.66 15.89 -11.25
N ALA A 54 -11.81 17.04 -11.93
CA ALA A 54 -11.67 17.13 -13.39
C ALA A 54 -10.26 16.73 -13.89
N LEU A 55 -9.25 16.88 -13.03
CA LEU A 55 -7.88 16.45 -13.31
C LEU A 55 -7.61 14.98 -12.92
N TYR A 56 -8.63 14.22 -12.54
CA TYR A 56 -8.43 12.80 -12.19
C TYR A 56 -7.78 12.04 -13.34
N CYS A 57 -6.60 11.49 -13.06
CA CYS A 57 -5.83 10.74 -14.03
C CYS A 57 -5.11 9.60 -13.30
N TRP A 58 -5.55 8.37 -13.54
CA TRP A 58 -4.95 7.19 -12.94
C TRP A 58 -5.08 5.99 -13.86
N GLU A 59 -4.02 5.71 -14.63
CA GLU A 59 -4.03 4.59 -15.57
C GLU A 59 -3.99 3.25 -14.82
N THR A 60 -4.98 2.42 -15.07
CA THR A 60 -5.04 1.05 -14.57
C THR A 60 -5.70 0.12 -15.58
N SER A 61 -5.50 -1.18 -15.40
CA SER A 61 -6.16 -2.19 -16.24
C SER A 61 -6.38 -3.47 -15.44
N TRP A 62 -7.42 -4.20 -15.83
CA TRP A 62 -7.75 -5.51 -15.28
C TRP A 62 -8.44 -6.37 -16.32
N SER A 63 -8.36 -7.69 -16.18
CA SER A 63 -9.01 -8.63 -17.09
C SER A 63 -10.39 -9.00 -16.54
N ASP A 64 -11.45 -8.77 -17.32
CA ASP A 64 -12.79 -9.23 -16.98
C ASP A 64 -12.86 -10.75 -17.13
N TYR A 65 -12.98 -11.44 -16.01
CA TYR A 65 -12.95 -12.90 -15.94
C TYR A 65 -14.15 -13.58 -16.63
N GLN A 66 -15.22 -12.85 -16.94
CA GLN A 66 -16.38 -13.41 -17.69
C GLN A 66 -16.18 -13.34 -19.19
N THR A 67 -15.60 -12.25 -19.68
CA THR A 67 -15.45 -12.00 -21.12
C THR A 67 -14.03 -12.22 -21.63
N GLY A 68 -13.05 -12.33 -20.74
CA GLY A 68 -11.62 -12.38 -21.09
C GLY A 68 -11.07 -11.05 -21.61
N ARG A 69 -11.87 -9.98 -21.66
CA ARG A 69 -11.44 -8.68 -22.19
C ARG A 69 -10.62 -7.90 -21.18
N LEU A 70 -9.59 -7.22 -21.67
CA LEU A 70 -8.84 -6.24 -20.88
C LEU A 70 -9.62 -4.93 -20.80
N VAL A 71 -10.02 -4.53 -19.60
CA VAL A 71 -10.65 -3.24 -19.29
C VAL A 71 -9.56 -2.29 -18.88
N ARG A 72 -9.52 -1.09 -19.47
CA ARG A 72 -8.56 -0.03 -19.17
C ARG A 72 -9.30 1.22 -18.73
N SER A 73 -8.68 1.98 -17.83
CA SER A 73 -9.16 3.29 -17.40
C SER A 73 -7.97 4.19 -17.09
N ASP A 74 -8.08 5.49 -17.41
CA ASP A 74 -7.04 6.50 -17.25
C ASP A 74 -7.59 7.86 -16.81
N ASP A 75 -8.88 8.11 -17.01
CA ASP A 75 -9.62 9.27 -16.54
C ASP A 75 -10.79 8.87 -15.61
N TRP A 76 -11.50 9.86 -15.07
CA TRP A 76 -12.64 9.57 -14.19
C TRP A 76 -13.79 8.86 -14.92
N LYS A 77 -14.07 9.25 -16.14
CA LYS A 77 -15.17 8.64 -16.92
C LYS A 77 -14.93 7.15 -17.15
N SER A 78 -13.77 6.79 -17.65
CA SER A 78 -13.39 5.39 -17.88
C SER A 78 -13.24 4.62 -16.55
N THR A 79 -12.75 5.27 -15.49
CA THR A 79 -12.66 4.68 -14.15
C THR A 79 -14.04 4.40 -13.57
N SER A 80 -14.99 5.32 -13.67
CA SER A 80 -16.37 5.11 -13.21
C SER A 80 -17.04 3.93 -13.92
N ILE A 81 -16.87 3.82 -15.24
CA ILE A 81 -17.36 2.68 -16.03
C ILE A 81 -16.71 1.37 -15.53
N SER A 82 -15.40 1.40 -15.29
CA SER A 82 -14.66 0.23 -14.79
C SER A 82 -15.15 -0.21 -13.40
N LEU A 83 -15.36 0.75 -12.48
CA LEU A 83 -15.88 0.50 -11.13
C LEU A 83 -17.30 -0.07 -11.17
N ASN A 84 -18.18 0.45 -12.01
CA ASN A 84 -19.54 -0.07 -12.18
C ASN A 84 -19.52 -1.51 -12.69
N LEU A 85 -18.68 -1.80 -13.69
CA LEU A 85 -18.52 -3.17 -14.20
C LEU A 85 -18.00 -4.13 -13.12
N LEU A 86 -16.98 -3.73 -12.36
CA LEU A 86 -16.44 -4.52 -11.23
C LEU A 86 -17.51 -4.78 -10.17
N ARG A 87 -18.30 -3.77 -9.84
CA ARG A 87 -19.42 -3.89 -8.91
C ARG A 87 -20.46 -4.90 -9.41
N ASP A 88 -20.89 -4.78 -10.68
CA ASP A 88 -21.87 -5.70 -11.27
C ASP A 88 -21.37 -7.15 -11.27
N ARG A 89 -20.09 -7.35 -11.60
CA ARG A 89 -19.45 -8.66 -11.52
C ARG A 89 -19.47 -9.24 -10.12
N LEU A 90 -19.15 -8.40 -9.13
CA LEU A 90 -19.09 -8.82 -7.72
C LEU A 90 -20.49 -9.14 -7.19
N LEU A 91 -21.47 -8.27 -7.40
CA LEU A 91 -22.86 -8.47 -6.95
C LEU A 91 -23.50 -9.70 -7.62
N THR A 92 -23.30 -9.89 -8.93
CA THR A 92 -23.80 -11.05 -9.65
C THR A 92 -23.19 -12.35 -9.12
N ALA A 93 -21.87 -12.35 -8.87
CA ALA A 93 -21.18 -13.53 -8.35
C ALA A 93 -21.69 -13.90 -6.94
N MET A 94 -21.89 -12.92 -6.07
CA MET A 94 -22.44 -13.14 -4.72
C MET A 94 -23.89 -13.60 -4.76
N ALA A 95 -24.74 -13.02 -5.61
CA ALA A 95 -26.13 -13.41 -5.76
C ALA A 95 -26.28 -14.86 -6.21
N ASN A 96 -25.36 -15.35 -7.00
CA ASN A 96 -25.30 -16.75 -7.45
C ASN A 96 -24.77 -17.70 -6.37
N GLY A 97 -24.33 -17.22 -5.23
CA GLY A 97 -23.79 -18.02 -4.12
C GLY A 97 -22.53 -18.84 -4.44
N CYS A 98 -21.86 -18.55 -5.55
CA CYS A 98 -20.71 -19.33 -6.02
C CYS A 98 -19.41 -18.75 -5.46
N GLU A 99 -18.79 -19.46 -4.52
CA GLU A 99 -17.53 -19.09 -3.88
C GLU A 99 -16.39 -18.80 -4.87
N ALA A 100 -16.21 -19.71 -5.85
CA ALA A 100 -15.13 -19.57 -6.85
C ALA A 100 -15.33 -18.35 -7.75
N THR A 101 -16.56 -18.05 -8.16
CA THR A 101 -16.88 -16.89 -9.00
C THR A 101 -16.75 -15.59 -8.18
N THR A 102 -17.22 -15.60 -6.93
CA THR A 102 -17.08 -14.47 -6.01
C THR A 102 -15.59 -14.16 -5.75
N TYR A 103 -14.76 -15.17 -5.58
CA TYR A 103 -13.33 -14.98 -5.43
C TYR A 103 -12.69 -14.36 -6.71
N LYS A 104 -13.08 -14.84 -7.91
CA LYS A 104 -12.62 -14.23 -9.18
C LYS A 104 -13.03 -12.76 -9.29
N ALA A 105 -14.25 -12.41 -8.89
CA ALA A 105 -14.73 -11.04 -8.88
C ALA A 105 -13.93 -10.17 -7.87
N CYS A 106 -13.70 -10.65 -6.65
CA CYS A 106 -12.83 -9.98 -5.69
C CYS A 106 -11.41 -9.77 -6.25
N ARG A 107 -10.84 -10.80 -6.89
CA ARG A 107 -9.52 -10.69 -7.53
C ARG A 107 -9.49 -9.62 -8.61
N ALA A 108 -10.55 -9.48 -9.40
CA ALA A 108 -10.65 -8.42 -10.41
C ALA A 108 -10.62 -7.02 -9.77
N VAL A 109 -11.34 -6.81 -8.65
CA VAL A 109 -11.30 -5.57 -7.87
C VAL A 109 -9.89 -5.28 -7.36
N LEU A 110 -9.22 -6.29 -6.79
CA LEU A 110 -7.86 -6.13 -6.28
C LEU A 110 -6.85 -5.84 -7.40
N ASN A 111 -7.00 -6.46 -8.57
CA ASN A 111 -6.14 -6.22 -9.73
C ASN A 111 -6.33 -4.79 -10.26
N TRP A 112 -7.58 -4.32 -10.38
CA TRP A 112 -7.87 -2.93 -10.71
C TRP A 112 -7.20 -1.96 -9.73
N GLY A 113 -7.33 -2.23 -8.43
CA GLY A 113 -6.76 -1.39 -7.38
C GLY A 113 -5.25 -1.52 -7.20
N GLY A 114 -4.58 -2.44 -7.92
CA GLY A 114 -3.14 -2.68 -7.81
C GLY A 114 -2.71 -3.20 -6.43
N VAL A 115 -3.61 -3.87 -5.69
CA VAL A 115 -3.38 -4.35 -4.32
C VAL A 115 -3.59 -5.85 -4.22
N ARG A 116 -2.72 -6.55 -3.51
CA ARG A 116 -2.74 -8.00 -3.42
C ARG A 116 -2.88 -8.54 -2.00
N GLY A 117 -2.66 -7.69 -0.99
CA GLY A 117 -2.61 -8.10 0.42
C GLY A 117 -3.84 -8.88 0.92
N ALA A 118 -5.03 -8.63 0.36
CA ALA A 118 -6.26 -9.34 0.74
C ALA A 118 -6.44 -10.70 0.04
N VAL A 119 -5.65 -10.99 -1.02
CA VAL A 119 -5.83 -12.21 -1.86
C VAL A 119 -5.84 -13.49 -1.02
N PRO A 120 -4.90 -13.70 -0.09
CA PRO A 120 -4.84 -14.92 0.71
C PRO A 120 -6.01 -15.11 1.63
N PHE A 121 -6.40 -14.04 2.29
CA PHE A 121 -7.56 -14.04 3.16
C PHE A 121 -8.83 -14.45 2.37
N LEU A 122 -9.03 -13.86 1.19
CA LEU A 122 -10.16 -14.18 0.32
C LEU A 122 -10.10 -15.62 -0.19
N ASN A 123 -8.89 -16.10 -0.56
CA ASN A 123 -8.68 -17.46 -1.00
C ASN A 123 -9.03 -18.47 0.10
N ARG A 124 -8.56 -18.24 1.32
CA ARG A 124 -8.90 -19.07 2.47
C ARG A 124 -10.42 -19.13 2.71
N LEU A 125 -11.10 -17.98 2.71
CA LEU A 125 -12.54 -17.95 2.88
C LEU A 125 -13.26 -18.72 1.77
N GLN A 126 -12.79 -18.59 0.53
CA GLN A 126 -13.33 -19.34 -0.61
C GLN A 126 -13.13 -20.84 -0.43
N GLN A 127 -11.95 -21.31 -0.01
CA GLN A 127 -11.67 -22.72 0.25
C GLN A 127 -12.52 -23.29 1.39
N GLN A 128 -12.86 -22.45 2.38
CA GLN A 128 -13.72 -22.82 3.51
C GLN A 128 -15.22 -22.72 3.19
N GLY A 129 -15.61 -22.26 1.98
CA GLY A 129 -17.01 -22.01 1.65
C GLY A 129 -17.65 -20.87 2.45
N LYS A 130 -16.86 -19.88 2.87
CA LYS A 130 -17.28 -18.77 3.75
C LYS A 130 -17.16 -17.38 3.12
N LEU A 131 -16.64 -17.25 1.90
CA LEU A 131 -16.38 -15.95 1.30
C LEU A 131 -17.66 -15.17 1.04
N VAL A 132 -18.65 -15.80 0.39
CA VAL A 132 -19.94 -15.18 0.10
C VAL A 132 -20.63 -14.77 1.40
N GLN A 133 -20.70 -15.68 2.38
CA GLN A 133 -21.32 -15.42 3.68
C GLN A 133 -20.64 -14.26 4.42
N TYR A 134 -19.31 -14.23 4.44
CA TYR A 134 -18.54 -13.15 5.08
C TYR A 134 -18.81 -11.80 4.44
N LEU A 135 -18.72 -11.70 3.11
CA LEU A 135 -18.96 -10.44 2.41
C LEU A 135 -20.41 -9.95 2.58
N ASP A 136 -21.37 -10.85 2.54
CA ASP A 136 -22.78 -10.51 2.75
C ASP A 136 -23.05 -10.03 4.18
N SER A 137 -22.49 -10.71 5.19
CA SER A 137 -22.61 -10.30 6.60
C SER A 137 -22.02 -8.91 6.88
N CYS A 138 -20.95 -8.53 6.16
CA CYS A 138 -20.33 -7.23 6.29
C CYS A 138 -21.08 -6.13 5.53
N ARG A 139 -21.85 -6.48 4.49
CA ARG A 139 -22.42 -5.52 3.54
C ARG A 139 -23.26 -4.45 4.24
N SER A 140 -24.12 -4.83 5.17
CA SER A 140 -24.99 -3.89 5.91
C SER A 140 -24.20 -2.91 6.79
N LEU A 141 -22.99 -3.26 7.20
CA LEU A 141 -22.15 -2.44 8.07
C LEU A 141 -21.56 -1.21 7.36
N PHE A 142 -21.49 -1.23 6.02
CA PHE A 142 -20.93 -0.14 5.21
C PHE A 142 -22.00 0.73 4.53
N VAL A 143 -23.29 0.44 4.71
CA VAL A 143 -24.40 1.22 4.19
C VAL A 143 -24.51 2.54 4.95
N LEU A 144 -24.31 3.69 4.29
CA LEU A 144 -24.19 4.99 4.96
C LEU A 144 -25.51 5.58 5.49
N ASN A 145 -26.65 5.15 4.97
CA ASN A 145 -27.98 5.59 5.38
C ASN A 145 -28.76 4.52 6.18
N GLY A 146 -28.07 3.48 6.63
CA GLY A 146 -28.64 2.42 7.45
C GLY A 146 -28.67 2.76 8.95
N SER A 147 -29.09 1.79 9.75
CA SER A 147 -29.19 1.89 11.22
C SER A 147 -27.96 1.36 11.96
N GLN A 148 -26.90 1.01 11.23
CA GLN A 148 -25.68 0.46 11.83
C GLN A 148 -25.00 1.45 12.77
N THR A 149 -24.22 0.89 13.71
CA THR A 149 -23.41 1.66 14.64
C THR A 149 -21.93 1.31 14.46
N LEU A 150 -21.03 2.24 14.78
CA LEU A 150 -19.58 2.01 14.70
C LEU A 150 -19.12 0.82 15.58
N SER A 151 -19.82 0.54 16.69
CA SER A 151 -19.48 -0.59 17.56
C SER A 151 -19.75 -1.97 16.93
N GLN A 152 -20.53 -2.02 15.86
CA GLN A 152 -20.74 -3.24 15.10
C GLN A 152 -19.55 -3.56 14.19
N LEU A 153 -18.74 -2.57 13.84
CA LEU A 153 -17.46 -2.74 13.13
C LEU A 153 -16.37 -3.07 14.16
N ASN A 154 -16.27 -4.31 14.54
CA ASN A 154 -15.36 -4.83 15.56
C ASN A 154 -14.67 -6.11 15.08
N LYS A 155 -13.72 -6.62 15.85
CA LYS A 155 -12.94 -7.82 15.50
C LYS A 155 -13.75 -9.10 15.24
N HIS A 156 -15.03 -9.16 15.66
CA HIS A 156 -15.90 -10.31 15.43
C HIS A 156 -16.63 -10.21 14.08
N SER A 157 -16.90 -9.00 13.61
CA SER A 157 -17.55 -8.75 12.31
C SER A 157 -16.53 -8.46 11.21
N ILE A 158 -15.43 -7.79 11.54
CA ILE A 158 -14.36 -7.43 10.60
C ILE A 158 -13.15 -8.31 10.88
N TRP A 159 -13.06 -9.42 10.19
CA TRP A 159 -11.98 -10.40 10.38
C TRP A 159 -10.66 -9.92 9.79
N ARG A 160 -10.72 -9.10 8.76
CA ARG A 160 -9.60 -8.40 8.15
C ARG A 160 -10.09 -7.12 7.49
N PHE A 161 -9.25 -6.09 7.51
CA PHE A 161 -9.49 -4.86 6.73
C PHE A 161 -8.16 -4.26 6.29
N ASP A 162 -8.06 -3.91 5.00
CA ASP A 162 -6.86 -3.36 4.39
C ASP A 162 -7.21 -2.61 3.10
N ALA A 163 -6.20 -2.12 2.37
CA ALA A 163 -6.37 -1.39 1.12
C ALA A 163 -7.12 -2.17 0.02
N GLY A 164 -7.18 -3.49 0.12
CA GLY A 164 -7.98 -4.34 -0.79
C GLY A 164 -9.44 -4.42 -0.36
N LEU A 165 -9.68 -4.72 0.92
CA LEU A 165 -11.04 -4.90 1.44
C LEU A 165 -11.84 -3.61 1.47
N THR A 166 -11.21 -2.44 1.71
CA THR A 166 -11.90 -1.15 1.56
C THR A 166 -12.53 -1.01 0.16
N LYS A 167 -11.83 -1.46 -0.91
CA LYS A 167 -12.34 -1.43 -2.29
C LYS A 167 -13.53 -2.38 -2.49
N ILE A 168 -13.41 -3.59 -1.98
CA ILE A 168 -14.47 -4.60 -2.10
C ILE A 168 -15.73 -4.12 -1.38
N HIS A 169 -15.62 -3.69 -0.11
CA HIS A 169 -16.77 -3.23 0.68
C HIS A 169 -17.38 -1.95 0.09
N SER A 170 -16.55 -1.04 -0.42
CA SER A 170 -17.01 0.16 -1.10
C SER A 170 -17.81 -0.16 -2.37
N LEU A 171 -17.39 -1.14 -3.17
CA LEU A 171 -18.13 -1.55 -4.37
C LEU A 171 -19.40 -2.34 -4.06
N LEU A 172 -19.46 -3.03 -2.92
CA LEU A 172 -20.69 -3.70 -2.46
C LEU A 172 -21.74 -2.73 -1.93
N ASP A 173 -21.34 -1.53 -1.53
CA ASP A 173 -22.25 -0.50 -1.06
C ASP A 173 -22.87 0.29 -2.23
N ALA A 174 -24.14 0.70 -2.05
CA ALA A 174 -24.90 1.51 -2.99
C ALA A 174 -25.14 2.94 -2.50
N THR A 175 -24.60 3.31 -1.35
CA THR A 175 -24.91 4.58 -0.69
C THR A 175 -23.76 5.59 -0.71
N GLY A 176 -22.66 5.23 -1.41
CA GLY A 176 -21.50 6.12 -1.60
C GLY A 176 -20.40 5.92 -0.54
N SER A 177 -20.32 4.75 0.09
CA SER A 177 -19.23 4.41 1.01
C SER A 177 -17.88 4.51 0.28
N PRO A 178 -16.92 5.33 0.76
CA PRO A 178 -15.71 5.62 0.03
C PRO A 178 -14.72 4.45 0.04
N ILE A 179 -13.83 4.41 -0.94
CA ILE A 179 -12.61 3.61 -0.87
C ILE A 179 -11.64 4.35 0.06
N TYR A 180 -11.56 3.94 1.32
CA TYR A 180 -10.68 4.57 2.29
C TYR A 180 -9.28 3.96 2.24
N ASP A 181 -8.50 4.33 1.24
CA ASP A 181 -7.09 3.94 1.16
C ASP A 181 -6.16 5.02 1.76
N SER A 182 -4.83 4.79 1.69
CA SER A 182 -3.85 5.69 2.30
C SER A 182 -3.86 7.11 1.73
N ARG A 183 -4.30 7.30 0.48
CA ARG A 183 -4.40 8.63 -0.14
C ARG A 183 -5.65 9.35 0.31
N VAL A 184 -6.78 8.69 0.24
CA VAL A 184 -8.05 9.26 0.73
C VAL A 184 -7.92 9.61 2.21
N GLY A 185 -7.30 8.73 3.01
CA GLY A 185 -6.99 9.01 4.41
C GLY A 185 -6.09 10.22 4.60
N ALA A 186 -5.02 10.35 3.80
CA ALA A 186 -4.11 11.49 3.85
C ALA A 186 -4.82 12.81 3.52
N ALA A 187 -5.59 12.83 2.42
CA ALA A 187 -6.31 14.03 2.00
C ALA A 187 -7.30 14.51 3.06
N ILE A 188 -8.13 13.61 3.59
CA ILE A 188 -9.13 14.01 4.59
C ILE A 188 -8.48 14.39 5.92
N ALA A 189 -7.37 13.76 6.30
CA ALA A 189 -6.58 14.16 7.47
C ALA A 189 -6.03 15.58 7.30
N MET A 190 -5.56 15.93 6.10
CA MET A 190 -5.07 17.28 5.81
C MET A 190 -6.19 18.32 5.81
N LEU A 191 -7.32 18.04 5.17
CA LEU A 191 -8.48 18.93 5.21
C LEU A 191 -8.98 19.15 6.63
N TYR A 192 -9.00 18.09 7.45
CA TYR A 192 -9.33 18.22 8.85
C TYR A 192 -8.29 19.04 9.63
N ALA A 193 -6.99 18.86 9.34
CA ALA A 193 -5.94 19.66 9.95
C ALA A 193 -6.05 21.15 9.61
N LEU A 194 -6.45 21.50 8.38
CA LEU A 194 -6.72 22.87 7.97
C LEU A 194 -7.92 23.46 8.73
N TYR A 195 -9.01 22.71 8.86
CA TYR A 195 -10.16 23.12 9.69
C TYR A 195 -9.73 23.38 11.13
N ARG A 196 -8.90 22.51 11.72
CA ARG A 196 -8.46 22.62 13.11
C ARG A 196 -7.63 23.87 13.42
N GLN A 197 -7.08 24.55 12.41
CA GLN A 197 -6.37 25.83 12.63
C GLN A 197 -7.29 26.94 13.15
N SER A 198 -8.58 26.89 12.81
CA SER A 198 -9.59 27.90 13.23
C SER A 198 -10.63 27.36 14.21
N ALA A 199 -10.63 26.04 14.48
CA ALA A 199 -11.63 25.41 15.35
C ALA A 199 -11.24 25.57 16.84
N THR A 200 -12.24 25.82 17.65
CA THR A 200 -12.13 25.99 19.12
C THR A 200 -12.57 24.74 19.89
N GLU A 201 -13.36 23.88 19.27
CA GLU A 201 -13.89 22.66 19.86
C GLU A 201 -12.78 21.64 20.15
N SER A 202 -13.03 20.73 21.08
CA SER A 202 -12.12 19.59 21.30
C SER A 202 -12.12 18.65 20.11
N SER A 203 -10.94 18.28 19.61
CA SER A 203 -10.79 17.33 18.49
C SER A 203 -11.33 15.96 18.87
N VAL A 204 -12.23 15.42 18.04
CA VAL A 204 -12.77 14.06 18.20
C VAL A 204 -12.51 13.18 16.98
N LEU A 205 -12.17 13.78 15.84
CA LEU A 205 -11.89 13.05 14.60
C LEU A 205 -10.42 12.66 14.49
N ASN A 206 -10.22 11.53 13.84
CA ASN A 206 -8.92 10.95 13.70
C ASN A 206 -8.91 10.11 12.40
N PHE A 207 -8.25 10.60 11.37
CA PHE A 207 -8.21 10.01 10.05
C PHE A 207 -6.88 9.28 9.82
N PRO A 208 -6.86 7.94 9.89
CA PRO A 208 -5.66 7.17 9.61
C PRO A 208 -5.17 7.33 8.17
N THR A 209 -3.86 7.30 8.00
CA THR A 209 -3.19 7.31 6.70
C THR A 209 -2.10 6.25 6.66
N GLY A 210 -1.49 6.04 5.50
CA GLY A 210 -0.36 5.14 5.32
C GLY A 210 0.90 5.89 4.96
N ALA A 211 2.02 5.21 5.09
CA ALA A 211 3.33 5.76 4.73
C ALA A 211 3.36 6.26 3.28
N ALA A 212 4.04 7.37 3.07
CA ALA A 212 4.31 7.90 1.75
C ALA A 212 5.30 6.99 0.99
N ARG A 213 5.28 7.08 -0.34
CA ARG A 213 6.28 6.42 -1.20
C ARG A 213 7.17 7.50 -1.83
N GLY A 214 8.48 7.26 -1.79
CA GLY A 214 9.45 8.22 -2.29
C GLY A 214 9.49 9.49 -1.43
N ASP A 215 9.43 10.64 -2.08
CA ASP A 215 9.48 11.99 -1.48
C ASP A 215 8.09 12.60 -1.21
N GLN A 216 7.01 11.84 -1.44
CA GLN A 216 5.65 12.32 -1.20
C GLN A 216 5.38 12.51 0.30
N VAL A 217 4.54 13.47 0.62
CA VAL A 217 4.05 13.71 2.00
C VAL A 217 2.61 13.23 2.11
N ARG A 218 2.34 12.37 3.09
CA ARG A 218 1.00 11.80 3.38
C ARG A 218 0.58 11.91 4.83
N ASP A 219 1.43 12.40 5.69
CA ASP A 219 1.10 12.74 7.07
C ASP A 219 1.08 14.25 7.22
N PRO A 220 -0.04 14.86 7.61
CA PRO A 220 -0.10 16.30 7.91
C PRO A 220 0.98 16.74 8.91
N GLY A 221 1.42 15.84 9.79
CA GLY A 221 2.50 16.09 10.75
C GLY A 221 3.84 16.44 10.10
N GLU A 222 4.10 15.99 8.88
CA GLU A 222 5.30 16.37 8.12
C GLU A 222 5.22 17.81 7.57
N LEU A 223 4.04 18.42 7.59
CA LEU A 223 3.79 19.81 7.18
C LEU A 223 3.53 20.75 8.38
N GLY A 224 3.86 20.30 9.60
CA GLY A 224 3.71 21.11 10.82
C GLY A 224 2.33 21.06 11.47
N PHE A 225 1.43 20.21 11.01
CA PHE A 225 0.11 19.97 11.61
C PHE A 225 0.14 18.82 12.62
N ALA A 226 -1.01 18.47 13.16
CA ALA A 226 -1.15 17.27 13.99
C ALA A 226 -0.86 15.99 13.19
N LYS A 227 -0.08 15.09 13.78
CA LYS A 227 0.30 13.82 13.15
C LYS A 227 -0.92 12.91 13.01
N ALA A 228 -1.11 12.35 11.83
CA ALA A 228 -2.15 11.37 11.57
C ALA A 228 -1.74 9.98 12.08
N PRO A 229 -2.70 9.17 12.60
CA PRO A 229 -2.44 7.77 12.89
C PRO A 229 -2.06 7.00 11.63
N GLN A 230 -1.20 6.00 11.79
CA GLN A 230 -0.72 5.20 10.68
C GLN A 230 -1.41 3.84 10.66
N PHE A 231 -1.78 3.37 9.44
CA PHE A 231 -2.30 2.03 9.25
C PHE A 231 -1.34 0.95 9.76
N PHE A 232 -1.88 -0.20 10.08
CA PHE A 232 -1.15 -1.37 10.57
C PHE A 232 -0.43 -1.15 11.91
N THR A 233 -0.83 -0.16 12.69
CA THR A 233 -0.37 0.05 14.05
C THR A 233 -1.42 -0.46 15.05
N ARG A 234 -1.01 -0.62 16.33
CA ARG A 234 -1.94 -0.98 17.40
C ARG A 234 -3.10 0.02 17.59
N SER A 235 -2.86 1.29 17.24
CA SER A 235 -3.89 2.35 17.31
C SER A 235 -4.87 2.31 16.12
N VAL A 236 -4.52 1.61 15.02
CA VAL A 236 -5.36 1.47 13.83
C VAL A 236 -5.43 -0.01 13.42
N PRO A 237 -6.07 -0.86 14.22
CA PRO A 237 -6.37 -2.22 13.81
C PRO A 237 -7.41 -2.21 12.68
N GLY A 238 -7.62 -3.36 12.03
CA GLY A 238 -8.49 -3.45 10.84
C GLY A 238 -9.91 -2.92 11.07
N GLU A 239 -10.50 -3.22 12.22
CA GLU A 239 -11.85 -2.73 12.58
C GLU A 239 -11.89 -1.20 12.76
N ARG A 240 -10.83 -0.58 13.26
CA ARG A 240 -10.74 0.89 13.34
C ARG A 240 -10.66 1.51 11.95
N TRP A 241 -9.91 0.88 11.05
CA TRP A 241 -9.85 1.32 9.65
C TRP A 241 -11.24 1.23 8.98
N ALA A 242 -11.96 0.13 9.20
CA ALA A 242 -13.33 -0.02 8.71
C ALA A 242 -14.29 1.04 9.29
N GLN A 243 -14.17 1.38 10.58
CA GLN A 243 -14.91 2.49 11.20
C GLN A 243 -14.57 3.82 10.51
N SER A 244 -13.30 4.09 10.22
CA SER A 244 -12.87 5.33 9.55
C SER A 244 -13.46 5.46 8.15
N GLN A 245 -13.64 4.35 7.41
CA GLN A 245 -14.35 4.36 6.13
C GLN A 245 -15.80 4.82 6.28
N VAL A 246 -16.50 4.32 7.29
CA VAL A 246 -17.91 4.68 7.55
C VAL A 246 -18.03 6.11 8.07
N GLU A 247 -17.15 6.52 9.00
CA GLU A 247 -17.08 7.89 9.52
C GLU A 247 -16.88 8.90 8.39
N LEU A 248 -15.90 8.66 7.50
CA LEU A 248 -15.67 9.50 6.33
C LEU A 248 -16.89 9.51 5.40
N GLY A 249 -17.48 8.33 5.15
CA GLY A 249 -18.68 8.23 4.32
C GLY A 249 -19.84 9.06 4.86
N TRP A 250 -20.07 9.06 6.18
CA TRP A 250 -21.10 9.89 6.82
C TRP A 250 -20.81 11.38 6.68
N ILE A 251 -19.55 11.80 6.89
CA ILE A 251 -19.13 13.21 6.75
C ILE A 251 -19.31 13.68 5.30
N VAL A 252 -18.79 12.93 4.34
CA VAL A 252 -18.86 13.29 2.91
C VAL A 252 -20.30 13.37 2.43
N ARG A 253 -21.12 12.38 2.77
CA ARG A 253 -22.53 12.34 2.38
C ARG A 253 -23.28 13.52 2.97
N GLU A 254 -23.08 13.84 4.25
CA GLU A 254 -23.71 15.00 4.92
C GLU A 254 -23.25 16.31 4.31
N ALA A 255 -21.95 16.51 4.07
CA ALA A 255 -21.42 17.71 3.44
C ALA A 255 -22.01 17.92 2.04
N LEU A 256 -22.08 16.89 1.21
CA LEU A 256 -22.65 16.96 -0.13
C LEU A 256 -24.17 17.15 -0.14
N GLN A 257 -24.90 16.66 0.87
CA GLN A 257 -26.32 16.97 1.03
C GLN A 257 -26.54 18.45 1.33
N ARG A 258 -25.69 19.07 2.15
CA ARG A 258 -25.75 20.50 2.49
C ARG A 258 -25.21 21.40 1.38
N ALA A 259 -24.27 20.91 0.57
CA ALA A 259 -23.72 21.62 -0.59
C ALA A 259 -24.17 20.96 -1.91
N PRO A 260 -25.47 21.10 -2.31
CA PRO A 260 -26.03 20.40 -3.47
C PRO A 260 -25.43 20.86 -4.80
N HIS A 261 -24.76 22.00 -4.83
CA HIS A 261 -24.09 22.58 -6.00
C HIS A 261 -22.76 21.87 -6.32
N LEU A 262 -22.13 21.19 -5.35
CA LEU A 262 -20.88 20.47 -5.59
C LEU A 262 -21.16 19.13 -6.28
N PHE A 263 -20.51 18.90 -7.37
CA PHE A 263 -20.59 17.75 -8.26
C PHE A 263 -22.00 17.48 -8.81
N SER A 264 -22.07 17.01 -10.03
CA SER A 264 -23.31 16.61 -10.69
C SER A 264 -23.64 15.13 -10.41
N GLY A 265 -24.91 14.75 -10.62
CA GLY A 265 -25.39 13.38 -10.50
C GLY A 265 -26.10 13.07 -9.19
N SER A 266 -26.36 11.80 -8.95
CA SER A 266 -26.94 11.30 -7.70
C SER A 266 -25.99 11.53 -6.52
N LEU A 267 -26.53 11.48 -5.29
CA LEU A 267 -25.68 11.69 -4.11
C LEU A 267 -24.55 10.65 -4.02
N GLU A 268 -24.82 9.42 -4.43
CA GLU A 268 -23.83 8.35 -4.50
C GLU A 268 -22.71 8.64 -5.49
N GLU A 269 -23.06 9.12 -6.69
CA GLU A 269 -22.07 9.52 -7.71
C GLU A 269 -21.24 10.72 -7.24
N ARG A 270 -21.87 11.68 -6.58
CA ARG A 270 -21.20 12.85 -5.99
C ARG A 270 -20.23 12.44 -4.88
N CYS A 271 -20.59 11.46 -4.03
CA CYS A 271 -19.68 10.88 -3.03
C CYS A 271 -18.46 10.24 -3.70
N ARG A 272 -18.65 9.53 -4.82
CA ARG A 272 -17.56 8.94 -5.60
C ARG A 272 -16.67 9.97 -6.25
N SER A 273 -17.24 11.04 -6.79
CA SER A 273 -16.48 12.16 -7.38
C SER A 273 -15.64 12.88 -6.32
N PHE A 274 -16.20 13.08 -5.13
CA PHE A 274 -15.46 13.66 -4.01
C PHE A 274 -14.32 12.74 -3.56
N GLU A 275 -14.56 11.43 -3.42
CA GLU A 275 -13.52 10.44 -3.12
C GLU A 275 -12.38 10.48 -4.15
N ALA A 276 -12.71 10.56 -5.44
CA ALA A 276 -11.72 10.66 -6.51
C ALA A 276 -10.86 11.93 -6.40
N ALA A 277 -11.45 13.05 -6.02
CA ALA A 277 -10.71 14.28 -5.74
C ALA A 277 -9.79 14.12 -4.52
N LEU A 278 -10.28 13.50 -3.44
CA LEU A 278 -9.44 13.19 -2.27
C LEU A 278 -8.26 12.27 -2.65
N PHE A 279 -8.49 11.29 -3.51
CA PHE A 279 -7.43 10.41 -4.00
C PHE A 279 -6.33 11.19 -4.74
N MET A 280 -6.68 12.22 -5.51
CA MET A 280 -5.71 13.09 -6.19
C MET A 280 -4.94 13.96 -5.19
N ILE A 281 -5.62 14.62 -4.25
CA ILE A 281 -5.01 15.43 -3.19
C ILE A 281 -4.05 14.60 -2.35
N GLY A 282 -4.47 13.41 -1.94
CA GLY A 282 -3.69 12.55 -1.05
C GLY A 282 -2.49 11.86 -1.72
N TYR A 283 -2.23 12.13 -2.98
CA TYR A 283 -0.98 11.71 -3.60
C TYR A 283 0.22 12.40 -2.93
N ASP A 284 0.11 13.72 -2.70
CA ASP A 284 1.12 14.51 -2.02
C ASP A 284 0.46 15.73 -1.35
N LEU A 285 0.43 15.77 -0.03
CA LEU A 285 -0.27 16.79 0.75
C LEU A 285 0.29 18.21 0.57
N ARG A 286 1.51 18.35 0.05
CA ARG A 286 2.09 19.65 -0.30
C ARG A 286 1.26 20.41 -1.32
N CYS A 287 0.38 19.72 -2.03
CA CYS A 287 -0.58 20.37 -2.96
C CYS A 287 -1.55 21.33 -2.26
N LEU A 288 -1.80 21.16 -0.95
CA LEU A 288 -2.65 22.02 -0.12
C LEU A 288 -1.84 23.00 0.75
N ALA A 289 -0.51 22.89 0.77
CA ALA A 289 0.33 23.81 1.53
C ALA A 289 0.27 25.18 0.83
N LEU A 290 -0.31 26.17 1.50
CA LEU A 290 -0.24 27.55 1.08
C LEU A 290 1.23 27.93 0.94
N PRO A 291 1.63 28.68 -0.11
CA PRO A 291 2.94 29.28 -0.12
C PRO A 291 3.07 30.09 1.17
N CYS A 292 4.03 29.74 2.02
CA CYS A 292 4.41 30.60 3.14
C CYS A 292 4.57 31.99 2.55
N ILE A 293 3.74 32.94 2.98
CA ILE A 293 3.99 34.37 2.79
C ILE A 293 5.35 34.57 3.47
N ALA A 294 6.39 34.65 2.64
CA ALA A 294 7.68 35.02 3.12
C ALA A 294 7.50 36.39 3.81
N THR A 295 7.55 36.41 5.11
CA THR A 295 7.80 37.64 5.86
C THR A 295 9.09 38.18 5.30
N VAL A 296 8.97 39.21 4.49
CA VAL A 296 10.09 40.02 4.03
C VAL A 296 10.68 40.67 5.28
N SER A 297 11.73 40.06 5.82
CA SER A 297 12.64 40.76 6.70
C SER A 297 13.68 41.35 5.77
N ALA A 298 13.57 42.67 5.62
CA ALA A 298 14.56 43.47 4.96
C ALA A 298 15.87 43.51 5.78
N ASP A 299 16.95 43.69 5.03
CA ASP A 299 18.29 44.13 5.44
C ASP A 299 19.22 43.05 6.07
N VAL A 300 20.32 42.76 5.45
CA VAL A 300 21.51 43.57 5.25
C VAL A 300 22.41 42.93 4.18
N ILE A 301 22.79 43.76 3.21
CA ILE A 301 23.86 43.54 2.22
C ILE A 301 25.21 43.59 2.92
N THR A 302 26.03 42.55 2.74
CA THR A 302 27.49 42.72 2.72
C THR A 302 28.11 41.77 1.70
N THR A 303 28.69 42.37 0.69
CA THR A 303 29.67 41.88 -0.27
C THR A 303 30.91 41.32 0.46
N ASP A 304 31.58 40.27 0.04
CA ASP A 304 32.44 40.06 -1.14
C ASP A 304 33.17 38.68 -1.10
N PRO A 305 33.99 38.32 -2.03
CA PRO A 305 33.86 37.14 -2.87
C PRO A 305 35.00 36.12 -2.73
N CYS A 306 34.89 35.08 -3.54
CA CYS A 306 35.95 34.16 -3.96
C CYS A 306 36.27 32.93 -3.11
N SER A 307 35.78 31.79 -3.57
CA SER A 307 36.67 30.76 -4.11
C SER A 307 35.87 29.60 -4.71
N ARG A 308 36.26 29.25 -5.91
CA ARG A 308 35.81 28.08 -6.66
C ARG A 308 36.16 26.81 -5.92
N GLU A 309 35.19 25.92 -5.74
CA GLU A 309 35.45 24.50 -5.87
C GLU A 309 34.23 23.83 -6.51
N THR A 310 34.51 23.25 -7.66
CA THR A 310 33.66 22.40 -8.45
C THR A 310 33.41 21.10 -7.67
N GLY A 311 32.22 20.97 -7.08
CA GLY A 311 31.74 19.73 -6.53
C GLY A 311 30.50 19.32 -7.30
N HIS A 312 30.65 18.39 -8.25
CA HIS A 312 29.51 17.65 -8.78
C HIS A 312 28.76 16.95 -7.61
N SER A 313 27.67 17.53 -7.18
CA SER A 313 26.71 16.78 -6.35
C SER A 313 25.92 15.88 -7.28
N GLU A 314 26.45 14.69 -7.50
CA GLU A 314 25.64 13.57 -7.94
C GLU A 314 24.49 13.39 -6.92
N SER A 315 23.26 13.59 -7.39
CA SER A 315 22.07 13.17 -6.67
C SER A 315 22.19 11.67 -6.45
N LYS A 316 22.62 11.28 -5.26
CA LYS A 316 22.60 9.89 -4.83
C LYS A 316 21.15 9.45 -4.77
N SER A 317 20.67 8.80 -5.83
CA SER A 317 19.54 7.90 -5.70
C SER A 317 19.82 7.01 -4.50
N SER A 318 18.91 6.96 -3.54
CA SER A 318 19.02 6.10 -2.36
C SER A 318 18.86 4.63 -2.79
N CYS A 319 19.87 4.12 -3.48
CA CYS A 319 20.00 2.72 -3.75
C CYS A 319 20.35 2.06 -2.41
N THR A 320 19.44 1.27 -1.86
CA THR A 320 19.68 0.47 -0.66
C THR A 320 20.77 -0.55 -0.98
N TRP A 321 21.98 -0.22 -0.61
CA TRP A 321 23.14 -1.06 -0.84
C TRP A 321 23.30 -2.05 0.31
N VAL A 322 23.34 -3.34 0.02
CA VAL A 322 23.65 -4.38 1.01
C VAL A 322 25.11 -4.74 0.88
N PRO A 323 25.88 -4.60 1.98
CA PRO A 323 27.27 -5.01 1.99
C PRO A 323 27.41 -6.48 1.67
N THR A 324 28.40 -6.82 0.84
CA THR A 324 28.68 -8.20 0.45
C THR A 324 29.15 -9.08 1.59
N SER A 325 29.55 -8.50 2.71
CA SER A 325 30.12 -9.18 3.88
C SER A 325 29.09 -9.68 4.90
N PHE A 326 27.81 -9.26 4.79
CA PHE A 326 26.79 -9.64 5.78
C PHE A 326 25.73 -10.53 5.15
N PRO A 327 25.73 -11.83 5.38
CA PRO A 327 24.67 -12.71 4.91
C PRO A 327 23.37 -12.39 5.65
N PHE A 328 22.27 -12.30 4.90
CA PHE A 328 20.95 -12.01 5.44
C PHE A 328 20.54 -12.91 6.61
N PRO A 329 20.78 -14.24 6.60
CA PRO A 329 20.44 -15.09 7.74
C PRO A 329 21.10 -14.65 9.04
N GLN A 330 22.38 -14.30 9.02
CA GLN A 330 23.08 -13.84 10.22
C GLN A 330 22.50 -12.53 10.77
N VAL A 331 22.15 -11.60 9.87
CA VAL A 331 21.53 -10.33 10.27
C VAL A 331 20.14 -10.56 10.84
N LEU A 332 19.37 -11.46 10.25
CA LEU A 332 18.05 -11.84 10.71
C LEU A 332 18.10 -12.51 12.08
N ASP A 333 19.05 -13.46 12.28
CA ASP A 333 19.24 -14.11 13.57
C ASP A 333 19.55 -13.12 14.69
N GLU A 334 20.44 -12.17 14.41
CA GLU A 334 20.78 -11.12 15.38
C GLU A 334 19.61 -10.16 15.65
N TYR A 335 18.83 -9.82 14.61
CA TYR A 335 17.61 -9.03 14.75
C TYR A 335 16.57 -9.76 15.61
N LEU A 336 16.42 -11.08 15.42
CA LEU A 336 15.51 -11.90 16.21
C LEU A 336 15.94 -12.01 17.66
N VAL A 337 17.25 -12.17 17.93
CA VAL A 337 17.76 -12.16 19.31
C VAL A 337 17.38 -10.86 20.00
N CYS A 338 17.62 -9.72 19.37
CA CYS A 338 17.26 -8.42 19.92
C CYS A 338 15.73 -8.26 20.06
N SER A 339 14.94 -8.69 19.08
CA SER A 339 13.47 -8.62 19.12
C SER A 339 12.86 -9.48 20.23
N ARG A 340 13.44 -10.66 20.51
CA ARG A 340 13.02 -11.53 21.61
C ARG A 340 13.27 -10.90 22.97
N MET A 341 14.38 -10.18 23.14
CA MET A 341 14.68 -9.45 24.39
C MET A 341 13.62 -8.36 24.65
N GLU A 342 13.10 -7.75 23.61
CA GLU A 342 12.05 -6.74 23.67
C GLU A 342 10.61 -7.33 23.62
N GLY A 343 10.48 -8.65 23.39
CA GLY A 343 9.18 -9.35 23.26
C GLY A 343 8.33 -8.91 22.06
N ARG A 344 8.95 -8.25 21.08
CA ARG A 344 8.27 -7.74 19.86
C ARG A 344 9.28 -7.49 18.75
N ALA A 345 8.81 -7.37 17.51
CA ALA A 345 9.60 -6.79 16.43
C ALA A 345 9.99 -5.35 16.78
N ILE A 346 11.24 -5.00 16.56
CA ILE A 346 11.83 -3.73 16.98
C ILE A 346 12.14 -2.82 15.79
N ASP A 347 12.16 -1.51 16.05
CA ASP A 347 12.65 -0.54 15.08
C ASP A 347 14.14 -0.74 14.79
N LEU A 348 14.55 -0.47 13.55
CA LEU A 348 15.95 -0.57 13.14
C LEU A 348 16.88 0.38 13.90
N SER A 349 16.38 1.46 14.49
CA SER A 349 17.11 2.34 15.38
C SER A 349 17.48 1.63 16.69
N VAL A 350 16.55 0.86 17.25
CA VAL A 350 16.76 0.02 18.45
C VAL A 350 17.75 -1.09 18.14
N PHE A 351 17.57 -1.79 17.02
CA PHE A 351 18.49 -2.82 16.56
C PHE A 351 19.91 -2.27 16.33
N ARG A 352 20.02 -1.10 15.70
CA ARG A 352 21.33 -0.44 15.52
C ARG A 352 21.99 -0.12 16.84
N GLN A 353 21.25 0.39 17.82
CA GLN A 353 21.79 0.69 19.14
C GLN A 353 22.25 -0.59 19.85
N TRP A 354 21.46 -1.66 19.78
CA TRP A 354 21.81 -2.96 20.31
C TRP A 354 23.10 -3.54 19.67
N GLN A 355 23.28 -3.34 18.37
CA GLN A 355 24.52 -3.73 17.68
C GLN A 355 25.77 -3.01 18.23
N ILE A 356 25.60 -1.75 18.62
CA ILE A 356 26.69 -0.93 19.20
C ILE A 356 26.96 -1.40 20.63
N THR A 357 25.94 -1.55 21.46
CA THR A 357 26.08 -1.84 22.90
C THR A 357 26.46 -3.32 23.15
N GLU A 358 25.71 -4.25 22.59
CA GLU A 358 25.84 -5.68 22.89
C GLU A 358 26.87 -6.40 22.01
N LYS A 359 27.06 -5.93 20.78
CA LYS A 359 28.01 -6.51 19.83
C LYS A 359 29.29 -5.70 19.69
N SER A 360 29.43 -4.59 20.44
CA SER A 360 30.58 -3.69 20.39
C SER A 360 30.99 -3.28 18.98
N ARG A 361 30.00 -3.09 18.08
CA ARG A 361 30.23 -2.69 16.71
C ARG A 361 30.35 -1.17 16.56
N THR A 362 31.17 -0.73 15.59
CA THR A 362 31.20 0.71 15.29
C THR A 362 29.85 1.18 14.75
N PRO A 363 29.52 2.47 14.89
CA PRO A 363 28.26 3.03 14.36
C PRO A 363 28.05 2.78 12.84
N GLU A 364 29.13 2.77 12.06
CA GLU A 364 29.12 2.49 10.63
C GLU A 364 28.80 1.01 10.37
N THR A 365 29.43 0.10 11.11
CA THR A 365 29.18 -1.34 11.02
C THR A 365 27.75 -1.66 11.44
N ALA A 366 27.28 -1.12 12.54
CA ALA A 366 25.91 -1.29 13.02
C ALA A 366 24.89 -0.78 11.98
N ARG A 367 25.16 0.36 11.34
CA ARG A 367 24.34 0.87 10.24
C ARG A 367 24.31 -0.12 9.06
N SER A 368 25.45 -0.70 8.73
CA SER A 368 25.56 -1.69 7.64
C SER A 368 24.73 -2.95 7.91
N TYR A 369 24.65 -3.40 9.17
CA TYR A 369 23.79 -4.53 9.58
C TYR A 369 22.30 -4.23 9.44
N CYS A 370 21.88 -2.96 9.49
CA CYS A 370 20.49 -2.59 9.28
C CYS A 370 20.08 -2.56 7.78
N PHE A 371 21.03 -2.50 6.85
CA PHE A 371 20.70 -2.40 5.43
C PHE A 371 19.93 -3.60 4.87
N PRO A 372 20.24 -4.86 5.19
CA PRO A 372 19.47 -5.98 4.70
C PRO A 372 18.00 -5.97 5.12
N LEU A 373 17.71 -5.31 6.25
CA LEU A 373 16.37 -5.18 6.84
C LEU A 373 15.64 -3.90 6.38
N ARG A 374 16.28 -3.04 5.58
CA ARG A 374 15.75 -1.74 5.13
C ARG A 374 15.31 -1.71 3.67
N SER A 375 15.26 -2.83 3.00
CA SER A 375 14.76 -2.85 1.64
C SER A 375 13.35 -2.26 1.59
N THR A 376 13.08 -1.38 0.66
CA THR A 376 11.71 -0.89 0.40
C THR A 376 10.80 -2.01 -0.09
N GLU A 377 11.37 -3.14 -0.44
CA GLU A 377 10.71 -4.34 -0.92
C GLU A 377 10.60 -5.41 0.17
N PHE A 378 11.37 -5.28 1.27
CA PHE A 378 11.40 -6.24 2.37
C PHE A 378 11.65 -5.53 3.71
N ASP A 379 10.60 -5.29 4.46
CA ASP A 379 10.64 -4.63 5.77
C ASP A 379 10.25 -5.60 6.88
N LEU A 380 11.24 -6.26 7.46
CA LEU A 380 11.05 -7.23 8.53
C LEU A 380 10.42 -6.64 9.79
N VAL A 381 10.48 -5.33 9.97
CA VAL A 381 9.87 -4.65 11.12
C VAL A 381 8.34 -4.70 11.08
N SER A 382 7.77 -4.95 9.90
CA SER A 382 6.31 -5.09 9.73
C SER A 382 5.78 -6.50 10.08
N TYR A 383 6.66 -7.47 10.29
CA TYR A 383 6.28 -8.86 10.61
C TYR A 383 6.05 -9.07 12.10
N SER A 384 5.23 -10.05 12.43
CA SER A 384 5.14 -10.55 13.80
C SER A 384 6.44 -11.25 14.21
N LEU A 385 6.70 -11.37 15.50
CA LEU A 385 7.87 -12.11 15.98
C LEU A 385 7.81 -13.59 15.54
N GLU A 386 6.62 -14.19 15.52
CA GLU A 386 6.36 -15.56 15.07
C GLU A 386 6.71 -15.73 13.58
N ASP A 387 6.31 -14.78 12.74
CA ASP A 387 6.62 -14.79 11.31
C ASP A 387 8.13 -14.70 11.06
N LEU A 388 8.82 -13.81 11.79
CA LEU A 388 10.28 -13.69 11.71
C LEU A 388 10.99 -14.97 12.17
N GLU A 389 10.47 -15.65 13.18
CA GLU A 389 10.99 -16.92 13.65
C GLU A 389 10.79 -18.03 12.61
N LEU A 390 9.66 -18.06 11.91
CA LEU A 390 9.44 -18.99 10.81
C LEU A 390 10.40 -18.75 9.66
N ILE A 391 10.65 -17.50 9.30
CA ILE A 391 11.63 -17.13 8.27
C ILE A 391 13.04 -17.56 8.70
N ALA A 392 13.41 -17.31 9.95
CA ALA A 392 14.75 -17.64 10.46
C ALA A 392 14.98 -19.13 10.64
N ARG A 393 13.96 -19.89 11.03
CA ARG A 393 14.04 -21.36 11.12
C ARG A 393 14.27 -22.00 9.77
N GLY A 394 13.99 -21.28 8.71
CA GLY A 394 14.31 -21.56 7.34
C GLY A 394 14.18 -22.99 6.87
N GLY A 395 14.21 -23.14 5.58
CA GLY A 395 14.28 -24.42 4.94
C GLY A 395 12.96 -25.15 4.85
N GLU A 396 13.09 -26.42 4.50
CA GLU A 396 11.98 -27.37 4.32
C GLU A 396 10.96 -27.32 5.46
N THR A 397 11.43 -27.15 6.70
CA THR A 397 10.55 -27.11 7.87
C THR A 397 9.73 -25.84 7.93
N GLY A 398 10.31 -24.68 7.65
CA GLY A 398 9.61 -23.41 7.63
C GLY A 398 8.56 -23.38 6.53
N LEU A 399 8.93 -23.78 5.31
CA LEU A 399 8.00 -23.82 4.17
C LEU A 399 6.93 -24.91 4.33
N LYS A 400 7.25 -26.08 4.89
CA LYS A 400 6.26 -27.12 5.20
C LYS A 400 5.26 -26.67 6.25
N VAL A 401 5.70 -25.93 7.26
CA VAL A 401 4.80 -25.32 8.24
C VAL A 401 3.93 -24.25 7.58
N LEU A 402 4.50 -23.44 6.72
CA LEU A 402 3.78 -22.44 5.94
C LEU A 402 2.78 -23.07 4.97
N ASN A 403 3.16 -24.14 4.26
CA ASN A 403 2.29 -24.86 3.33
C ASN A 403 1.23 -25.71 4.01
N ALA A 404 1.50 -26.24 5.21
CA ALA A 404 0.59 -27.15 5.91
C ALA A 404 -0.63 -26.47 6.55
N GLY A 405 -0.66 -25.15 6.58
CA GLY A 405 -1.81 -24.47 7.12
C GLY A 405 -1.83 -22.99 6.86
N GLU A 406 -0.75 -22.48 6.39
CA GLU A 406 -0.51 -21.06 6.52
C GLU A 406 0.07 -20.47 5.22
N ALA A 407 -0.59 -20.79 4.11
CA ALA A 407 -0.49 -19.99 2.87
C ALA A 407 -0.65 -18.49 3.11
N GLU A 408 -1.15 -18.11 4.29
CA GLU A 408 -1.25 -16.76 4.80
C GLU A 408 0.07 -16.04 4.91
N PHE A 409 1.07 -16.68 5.43
CA PHE A 409 2.36 -16.05 5.60
C PHE A 409 2.95 -15.66 4.25
N VAL A 410 2.97 -16.60 3.32
CA VAL A 410 3.47 -16.38 1.96
C VAL A 410 2.59 -15.44 1.16
N ALA A 411 1.34 -15.41 1.50
CA ALA A 411 0.32 -14.71 0.77
C ALA A 411 -0.04 -13.36 1.38
N GLY A 412 0.37 -13.11 2.59
CA GLY A 412 0.06 -11.88 3.30
C GLY A 412 0.88 -10.68 2.82
N ASP A 413 2.06 -10.90 2.26
CA ASP A 413 2.95 -9.81 1.91
C ASP A 413 3.51 -9.96 0.48
N GLU A 414 3.27 -8.95 -0.35
CA GLU A 414 3.81 -8.84 -1.72
C GLU A 414 5.36 -8.92 -1.73
N ARG A 415 6.00 -8.52 -0.64
CA ARG A 415 7.45 -8.50 -0.48
C ARG A 415 8.03 -9.91 -0.34
N GLU A 416 7.34 -10.79 0.36
CA GLU A 416 7.75 -12.20 0.50
C GLU A 416 7.61 -12.95 -0.80
N GLN A 417 6.54 -12.69 -1.53
CA GLN A 417 6.33 -13.24 -2.87
C GLN A 417 7.45 -12.82 -3.81
N VAL A 418 7.84 -11.53 -3.76
CA VAL A 418 9.00 -11.01 -4.51
C VAL A 418 10.28 -11.70 -4.05
N CYS A 419 10.47 -11.88 -2.76
CA CYS A 419 11.64 -12.59 -2.23
C CYS A 419 11.71 -14.04 -2.70
N MET A 420 10.57 -14.74 -2.75
CA MET A 420 10.50 -16.13 -3.22
C MET A 420 10.82 -16.25 -4.72
N VAL A 421 10.25 -15.36 -5.56
CA VAL A 421 10.60 -15.30 -6.99
C VAL A 421 12.06 -14.96 -7.18
N CYS A 422 12.56 -13.98 -6.44
CA CYS A 422 13.97 -13.61 -6.52
C CYS A 422 14.89 -14.74 -6.07
N ALA A 423 14.50 -15.51 -5.05
CA ALA A 423 15.23 -16.70 -4.60
C ALA A 423 15.29 -17.75 -5.71
N PHE A 424 14.14 -18.04 -6.32
CA PHE A 424 14.06 -18.97 -7.44
C PHE A 424 14.91 -18.51 -8.62
N LEU A 425 14.71 -17.29 -9.10
CA LEU A 425 15.44 -16.72 -10.24
C LEU A 425 16.96 -16.71 -9.99
N CYS A 426 17.38 -16.32 -8.77
CA CYS A 426 18.79 -16.32 -8.40
C CYS A 426 19.36 -17.72 -8.26
N GLY A 427 18.63 -18.67 -7.68
CA GLY A 427 19.04 -20.06 -7.55
C GLY A 427 19.17 -20.73 -8.91
N ARG A 428 18.15 -20.58 -9.75
CA ARG A 428 18.10 -21.21 -11.07
C ARG A 428 19.08 -20.59 -12.06
N SER A 429 19.20 -19.26 -12.10
CA SER A 429 20.21 -18.60 -12.93
C SER A 429 21.64 -19.04 -12.55
N LYS A 430 21.90 -19.27 -11.27
CA LYS A 430 23.20 -19.78 -10.79
C LYS A 430 23.46 -21.22 -11.24
N GLN A 431 22.46 -22.09 -11.19
CA GLN A 431 22.59 -23.47 -11.70
C GLN A 431 22.89 -23.47 -13.21
N LEU A 432 22.09 -22.71 -13.99
CA LEU A 432 22.31 -22.58 -15.43
C LEU A 432 23.65 -21.93 -15.75
N ALA A 433 24.04 -20.90 -15.01
CA ALA A 433 25.34 -20.24 -15.15
C ALA A 433 26.52 -21.21 -14.94
N THR A 434 26.40 -22.08 -13.96
CA THR A 434 27.41 -23.11 -13.69
C THR A 434 27.47 -24.18 -14.81
N GLN A 435 26.30 -24.59 -15.30
CA GLN A 435 26.16 -25.56 -16.37
C GLN A 435 26.70 -25.04 -17.71
N TYR A 436 26.46 -23.78 -18.04
CA TYR A 436 26.79 -23.20 -19.34
C TYR A 436 27.97 -22.22 -19.31
N GLN A 437 28.62 -22.04 -18.14
CA GLN A 437 29.75 -21.13 -17.92
C GLN A 437 29.45 -19.66 -18.27
N ILE A 438 28.26 -19.22 -18.04
CA ILE A 438 27.76 -17.85 -18.29
C ILE A 438 27.57 -17.13 -16.95
N SER A 439 27.58 -15.78 -16.97
CA SER A 439 27.28 -15.00 -15.78
C SER A 439 25.79 -15.12 -15.37
N PRO A 440 25.46 -15.45 -14.11
CA PRO A 440 24.08 -15.46 -13.63
C PRO A 440 23.36 -14.12 -13.84
N LEU A 441 24.12 -13.02 -13.76
CA LEU A 441 23.56 -11.68 -13.97
C LEU A 441 23.17 -11.45 -15.43
N ASP A 442 23.98 -11.93 -16.37
CA ASP A 442 23.71 -11.77 -17.80
C ASP A 442 22.46 -12.58 -18.20
N ILE A 443 22.28 -13.76 -17.63
CA ILE A 443 21.06 -14.57 -17.81
C ILE A 443 19.84 -13.78 -17.31
N LEU A 444 19.89 -13.23 -16.10
CA LEU A 444 18.77 -12.49 -15.53
C LEU A 444 18.46 -11.20 -16.32
N VAL A 445 19.48 -10.45 -16.72
CA VAL A 445 19.31 -9.22 -17.51
C VAL A 445 18.69 -9.54 -18.88
N LYS A 446 19.23 -10.54 -19.57
CA LYS A 446 18.76 -10.93 -20.90
C LYS A 446 17.35 -11.55 -20.88
N ALA A 447 16.99 -12.23 -19.78
CA ALA A 447 15.66 -12.80 -19.57
C ALA A 447 14.59 -11.72 -19.26
N GLY A 448 14.94 -10.44 -19.22
CA GLY A 448 14.00 -9.35 -18.95
C GLY A 448 13.82 -9.00 -17.47
N PHE A 449 14.63 -9.60 -16.61
CA PHE A 449 14.64 -9.30 -15.17
C PHE A 449 15.63 -8.18 -14.80
N ALA A 450 15.98 -7.33 -15.75
CA ALA A 450 16.93 -6.22 -15.58
C ALA A 450 16.47 -5.17 -14.56
N GLY A 451 15.16 -5.01 -14.34
CA GLY A 451 14.62 -4.14 -13.29
C GLY A 451 14.96 -4.64 -11.87
N ILE A 452 15.28 -5.91 -11.73
CA ILE A 452 15.89 -6.52 -10.54
C ILE A 452 17.37 -6.11 -10.44
N GLY A 453 17.95 -5.62 -11.54
CA GLY A 453 19.39 -5.45 -11.72
C GLY A 453 20.07 -4.41 -10.83
N SER A 454 19.45 -3.29 -10.49
CA SER A 454 20.05 -2.30 -9.57
C SER A 454 19.93 -2.72 -8.11
N SER A 455 18.89 -3.45 -7.77
CA SER A 455 18.67 -4.12 -6.48
C SER A 455 19.17 -5.57 -6.49
N ALA A 456 19.68 -6.07 -7.60
CA ALA A 456 19.98 -7.49 -7.82
C ALA A 456 21.03 -8.05 -6.84
N LYS A 457 21.94 -7.22 -6.33
CA LYS A 457 22.87 -7.65 -5.28
C LYS A 457 22.16 -7.88 -3.96
N LEU A 458 21.19 -7.08 -3.61
CA LEU A 458 20.34 -7.22 -2.42
C LEU A 458 19.41 -8.42 -2.58
N LEU A 459 18.66 -8.47 -3.65
CA LEU A 459 17.72 -9.53 -3.97
C LEU A 459 18.41 -10.87 -4.16
N ARG A 460 19.61 -10.90 -4.75
CA ARG A 460 20.42 -12.11 -4.86
C ARG A 460 20.79 -12.67 -3.48
N ARG A 461 21.05 -11.82 -2.48
CA ARG A 461 21.45 -12.26 -1.14
C ARG A 461 20.26 -12.61 -0.28
N ILE A 462 19.22 -11.82 -0.33
CA ILE A 462 17.92 -12.16 0.27
C ILE A 462 17.44 -13.45 -0.40
N GLY A 463 17.45 -13.52 -1.73
CA GLY A 463 17.04 -14.68 -2.49
C GLY A 463 17.91 -15.92 -2.25
N GLN A 464 19.23 -15.80 -2.04
CA GLN A 464 20.08 -16.93 -1.64
C GLN A 464 19.79 -17.39 -0.22
N ALA A 465 19.54 -16.46 0.70
CA ALA A 465 19.19 -16.79 2.07
C ALA A 465 17.81 -17.46 2.14
N VAL A 466 16.82 -16.85 1.51
CA VAL A 466 15.45 -17.36 1.45
C VAL A 466 15.39 -18.64 0.61
N GLY A 467 16.10 -18.73 -0.52
CA GLY A 467 16.15 -19.92 -1.37
C GLY A 467 16.90 -21.10 -0.76
N GLN A 468 17.83 -20.86 0.17
CA GLN A 468 18.43 -21.92 0.98
C GLN A 468 17.49 -22.43 2.07
N HIS A 469 16.52 -21.62 2.44
CA HIS A 469 15.58 -21.89 3.50
C HIS A 469 14.20 -22.34 3.00
N PHE A 470 13.82 -21.95 1.79
CA PHE A 470 12.54 -22.31 1.21
C PHE A 470 12.77 -23.17 -0.05
N ASP A 471 12.36 -24.42 0.00
CA ASP A 471 12.30 -25.27 -1.19
C ASP A 471 11.13 -24.80 -2.07
N LEU A 472 11.41 -23.84 -2.93
CA LEU A 472 10.44 -23.34 -3.91
C LEU A 472 10.24 -24.34 -5.06
N LEU A 473 11.05 -25.39 -5.08
CA LEU A 473 11.00 -26.47 -6.03
C LEU A 473 10.96 -27.79 -5.25
N ASP A 474 10.01 -28.64 -5.56
CA ASP A 474 10.07 -30.05 -5.24
C ASP A 474 10.89 -30.75 -6.34
N GLY A 475 12.19 -30.85 -6.14
CA GLY A 475 13.14 -31.22 -7.18
C GLY A 475 13.24 -30.15 -8.29
N GLU A 476 12.76 -30.43 -9.50
CA GLU A 476 12.69 -29.48 -10.60
C GLU A 476 11.26 -28.94 -10.84
N GLN A 477 10.28 -29.33 -10.02
CA GLN A 477 8.89 -28.96 -10.21
C GLN A 477 8.50 -27.72 -9.40
N PRO A 478 7.74 -26.79 -10.00
CA PRO A 478 7.20 -25.65 -9.30
C PRO A 478 6.19 -26.09 -8.23
N THR A 479 6.26 -25.50 -7.05
CA THR A 479 5.23 -25.73 -6.03
C THR A 479 3.92 -25.03 -6.43
N GLU A 480 2.77 -25.62 -6.05
CA GLU A 480 1.44 -25.03 -6.30
C GLU A 480 1.30 -23.62 -5.72
N LEU A 481 2.02 -23.34 -4.66
CA LEU A 481 2.08 -22.07 -3.99
C LEU A 481 2.58 -20.94 -4.91
N PHE A 482 3.62 -21.19 -5.68
CA PHE A 482 4.16 -20.21 -6.61
C PHE A 482 3.21 -19.91 -7.77
N THR A 483 2.55 -20.95 -8.27
CA THR A 483 1.58 -20.83 -9.36
C THR A 483 0.39 -19.96 -8.99
N ALA A 484 -0.04 -20.01 -7.72
CA ALA A 484 -1.18 -19.26 -7.23
C ALA A 484 -0.93 -17.74 -7.18
N PHE A 485 0.33 -17.30 -7.12
CA PHE A 485 0.65 -15.89 -6.86
C PHE A 485 1.02 -15.06 -8.09
N PHE A 486 1.66 -15.64 -9.09
CA PHE A 486 2.27 -14.87 -10.17
C PHE A 486 1.59 -15.00 -11.52
N GLY A 487 0.63 -15.92 -11.67
CA GLY A 487 0.02 -16.22 -12.97
C GLY A 487 1.00 -16.77 -14.03
N GLN A 488 2.27 -16.90 -13.64
CA GLN A 488 3.32 -17.63 -14.31
C GLN A 488 3.79 -18.74 -13.38
N THR A 489 3.93 -19.95 -13.91
CA THR A 489 4.47 -21.07 -13.14
C THR A 489 5.98 -20.91 -12.99
N LEU A 490 6.58 -21.57 -11.98
CA LEU A 490 8.05 -21.68 -11.93
C LEU A 490 8.61 -22.34 -13.18
N ALA A 491 7.82 -23.23 -13.81
CA ALA A 491 8.17 -23.84 -15.09
C ALA A 491 8.27 -22.81 -16.21
N ASP A 492 7.35 -21.83 -16.28
CA ASP A 492 7.40 -20.76 -17.29
C ASP A 492 8.63 -19.88 -17.10
N LEU A 493 8.97 -19.57 -15.83
CA LEU A 493 10.16 -18.80 -15.48
C LEU A 493 11.44 -19.59 -15.77
N ASP A 494 11.45 -20.89 -15.47
CA ASP A 494 12.57 -21.79 -15.79
C ASP A 494 12.79 -21.86 -17.30
N GLU A 495 11.74 -22.06 -18.07
CA GLU A 495 11.81 -22.08 -19.53
C GLU A 495 12.29 -20.74 -20.10
N GLN A 496 11.83 -19.62 -19.55
CA GLN A 496 12.32 -18.29 -19.93
C GLN A 496 13.81 -18.14 -19.68
N LEU A 497 14.32 -18.61 -18.54
CA LEU A 497 15.75 -18.59 -18.21
C LEU A 497 16.54 -19.52 -19.15
N ARG A 498 16.04 -20.73 -19.46
CA ARG A 498 16.68 -21.70 -20.37
C ARG A 498 16.78 -21.14 -21.78
N ARG A 499 15.67 -20.63 -22.33
CA ARG A 499 15.67 -19.98 -23.66
C ARG A 499 16.64 -18.80 -23.73
N THR A 500 16.82 -18.11 -22.61
CA THR A 500 17.76 -16.99 -22.55
C THR A 500 19.20 -17.47 -22.62
N VAL A 501 19.52 -18.61 -22.00
CA VAL A 501 20.86 -19.20 -22.07
C VAL A 501 21.20 -19.61 -23.51
N ASP A 502 20.24 -20.10 -24.28
CA ASP A 502 20.44 -20.46 -25.69
C ASP A 502 20.68 -19.24 -26.58
N LEU A 503 20.41 -18.02 -26.08
CA LEU A 503 20.59 -16.75 -26.79
C LEU A 503 21.86 -15.98 -26.32
N LEU A 504 22.57 -16.49 -25.30
CA LEU A 504 23.79 -15.94 -24.76
C LEU A 504 25.04 -16.72 -25.22
#